data_cdc44888799b5f9b96bb3905721dfbe0
#
_entry.id   cdc44888799b5f9b96bb3905721dfbe0
#
_cell.length_a   1.000
_cell.length_b   1.000
_cell.length_c   1.000
_cell.angle_alpha   90.00
_cell.angle_beta   90.00
_cell.angle_gamma   90.00
#
_symmetry.space_group_name_H-M   'P 1'
#
loop_
_entity.id
_entity.type
_entity.pdbx_description
1 polymer ?
#
loop_
_entity_poly.entity_id
_entity_poly.type
_entity_poly.pdbx_seq_one_letter_code
_entity_poly.pdbx_strand_id
1 'polypeptide(L)'
;MNNDIEWQVEGGEDISTKQWYLMMSNHLSWADIVILSSILKDKMPMTKFFLKHELLYVPFVGLACWGLDMPFMRRHSREFLIRNPERRNDDFDAINKACTKFKWAPTTLVNFVEGTRANHEKLATAKTPYRHLLKPKTGGVAFALSAMGPILDGIVDVTLAYPENQTSPFEDMLKGKMKKVVVRIKLHPMDENVNGNYFEDKAFKRRFHSWLNNTWKEKDKYLDTVYALDTVDTVDAVDAVDAVDTVDTIETIDGLDTVHKKQEQ
;
A
#
# COMPACT_ATOMS: atom_id res chain seq x y z
N MET A 1 -18.94 7.59 -0.40
CA MET A 1 -18.16 6.44 -0.90
C MET A 1 -19.13 5.56 -1.64
N ASN A 2 -18.76 5.05 -2.81
CA ASN A 2 -19.62 4.21 -3.63
C ASN A 2 -19.98 2.95 -2.85
N ASN A 3 -21.26 2.58 -2.77
CA ASN A 3 -21.72 1.43 -1.97
C ASN A 3 -21.37 0.07 -2.62
N ASP A 4 -20.74 0.08 -3.79
CA ASP A 4 -20.51 -1.11 -4.62
C ASP A 4 -19.05 -1.63 -4.54
N ILE A 5 -18.20 -1.07 -3.64
CA ILE A 5 -16.83 -1.54 -3.47
C ILE A 5 -16.85 -2.77 -2.54
N GLU A 6 -16.34 -3.89 -3.01
CA GLU A 6 -16.04 -5.04 -2.17
C GLU A 6 -14.79 -4.76 -1.32
N TRP A 7 -14.99 -4.72 -0.01
CA TRP A 7 -13.91 -4.50 0.96
C TRP A 7 -13.52 -5.81 1.62
N GLN A 8 -12.32 -6.29 1.34
CA GLN A 8 -11.73 -7.43 2.03
C GLN A 8 -10.63 -6.91 2.97
N VAL A 9 -10.93 -6.82 4.28
CA VAL A 9 -10.01 -6.34 5.30
C VAL A 9 -9.72 -7.46 6.29
N GLU A 10 -8.45 -7.86 6.39
CA GLU A 10 -7.96 -8.92 7.26
C GLU A 10 -7.02 -8.35 8.31
N GLY A 11 -7.24 -8.68 9.59
CA GLY A 11 -6.40 -8.30 10.72
C GLY A 11 -6.65 -6.88 11.24
N GLY A 12 -5.78 -6.44 12.14
CA GLY A 12 -5.85 -5.12 12.78
C GLY A 12 -6.78 -5.07 14.00
N GLU A 13 -7.10 -6.21 14.62
CA GLU A 13 -7.86 -6.30 15.85
C GLU A 13 -7.02 -5.86 17.07
N ASP A 14 -5.70 -6.05 17.00
CA ASP A 14 -4.76 -5.78 18.09
C ASP A 14 -4.22 -4.34 18.08
N ILE A 15 -4.69 -3.48 17.18
CA ILE A 15 -4.28 -2.07 17.12
C ILE A 15 -5.23 -1.17 17.90
N SER A 16 -4.70 -0.06 18.43
CA SER A 16 -5.43 0.85 19.32
C SER A 16 -5.21 2.32 18.94
N THR A 17 -6.24 3.14 19.09
CA THR A 17 -6.15 4.60 18.89
C THR A 17 -5.31 5.31 19.96
N LYS A 18 -4.87 4.61 21.01
CA LYS A 18 -4.13 5.16 22.15
C LYS A 18 -2.63 4.83 22.14
N GLN A 19 -2.14 4.19 21.07
CA GLN A 19 -0.77 3.72 20.95
C GLN A 19 -0.05 4.40 19.78
N TRP A 20 1.28 4.34 19.77
CA TRP A 20 2.12 4.91 18.72
C TRP A 20 2.58 3.82 17.75
N TYR A 21 2.40 4.05 16.46
CA TYR A 21 2.78 3.06 15.44
C TYR A 21 3.66 3.64 14.36
N LEU A 22 4.55 2.80 13.85
CA LEU A 22 5.13 2.95 12.53
C LEU A 22 4.38 2.03 11.56
N MET A 23 3.66 2.60 10.59
CA MET A 23 3.01 1.82 9.55
C MET A 23 3.91 1.70 8.33
N MET A 24 4.09 0.46 7.87
CA MET A 24 4.76 0.14 6.61
C MET A 24 3.73 -0.37 5.61
N SER A 25 3.78 0.14 4.37
CA SER A 25 2.90 -0.34 3.30
C SER A 25 3.64 -0.41 1.97
N ASN A 26 3.19 -1.31 1.09
CA ASN A 26 3.45 -1.20 -0.34
C ASN A 26 2.71 0.02 -0.90
N HIS A 27 3.10 0.50 -2.09
CA HIS A 27 2.56 1.72 -2.67
C HIS A 27 2.19 1.51 -4.13
N LEU A 28 0.91 1.53 -4.44
CA LEU A 28 0.37 1.29 -5.77
C LEU A 28 -0.15 2.57 -6.42
N SER A 29 -0.84 3.41 -5.64
CA SER A 29 -1.62 4.52 -6.17
C SER A 29 -1.76 5.67 -5.17
N TRP A 30 -2.21 6.83 -5.61
CA TRP A 30 -2.71 7.88 -4.73
C TRP A 30 -3.95 7.45 -3.93
N ALA A 31 -4.70 6.47 -4.43
CA ALA A 31 -5.84 5.86 -3.71
C ALA A 31 -5.42 5.27 -2.37
N ASP A 32 -4.17 4.77 -2.24
CA ASP A 32 -3.66 4.16 -1.01
C ASP A 32 -3.82 5.07 0.21
N ILE A 33 -3.54 6.37 0.05
CA ILE A 33 -3.63 7.35 1.13
C ILE A 33 -5.08 7.49 1.62
N VAL A 34 -6.03 7.62 0.68
CA VAL A 34 -7.46 7.78 0.99
C VAL A 34 -8.01 6.52 1.62
N ILE A 35 -7.70 5.37 1.03
CA ILE A 35 -8.18 4.05 1.46
C ILE A 35 -7.65 3.72 2.87
N LEU A 36 -6.34 3.83 3.08
CA LEU A 36 -5.72 3.59 4.39
C LEU A 36 -6.30 4.53 5.46
N SER A 37 -6.41 5.82 5.15
CA SER A 37 -6.98 6.79 6.09
C SER A 37 -8.44 6.47 6.43
N SER A 38 -9.22 5.98 5.47
CA SER A 38 -10.63 5.62 5.68
C SER A 38 -10.80 4.36 6.52
N ILE A 39 -10.04 3.29 6.22
CA ILE A 39 -10.16 1.99 6.91
C ILE A 39 -9.63 2.06 8.35
N LEU A 40 -8.58 2.85 8.57
CA LEU A 40 -7.83 2.84 9.81
C LEU A 40 -8.22 3.97 10.78
N LYS A 41 -9.07 4.93 10.39
CA LYS A 41 -9.40 6.12 11.19
C LYS A 41 -9.93 5.82 12.59
N ASP A 42 -10.68 4.73 12.76
CA ASP A 42 -11.29 4.34 14.02
C ASP A 42 -10.52 3.22 14.74
N LYS A 43 -9.45 2.70 14.10
CA LYS A 43 -8.63 1.61 14.64
C LYS A 43 -7.28 2.09 15.18
N MET A 44 -6.71 3.15 14.62
CA MET A 44 -5.40 3.66 15.02
C MET A 44 -5.39 5.20 15.09
N PRO A 45 -4.36 5.80 15.72
CA PRO A 45 -4.20 7.25 15.77
C PRO A 45 -4.04 7.85 14.38
N MET A 46 -4.26 9.17 14.29
CA MET A 46 -4.12 9.91 13.05
C MET A 46 -2.82 9.59 12.33
N THR A 47 -2.96 9.23 11.06
CA THR A 47 -1.82 8.88 10.20
C THR A 47 -1.07 10.13 9.72
N LYS A 48 0.26 10.12 9.83
CA LYS A 48 1.17 11.15 9.32
C LYS A 48 2.04 10.56 8.23
N PHE A 49 2.01 11.15 7.04
CA PHE A 49 2.76 10.67 5.88
C PHE A 49 4.03 11.47 5.69
N PHE A 50 5.12 10.79 5.32
CA PHE A 50 6.32 11.46 4.84
C PHE A 50 6.08 12.08 3.46
N LEU A 51 6.06 13.39 3.40
CA LEU A 51 5.80 14.14 2.19
C LEU A 51 7.09 14.70 1.57
N LYS A 52 7.10 14.86 0.25
CA LYS A 52 8.17 15.64 -0.40
C LYS A 52 8.03 17.11 -0.04
N HIS A 53 9.16 17.76 0.22
CA HIS A 53 9.20 19.18 0.60
C HIS A 53 8.52 20.10 -0.44
N GLU A 54 8.59 19.74 -1.72
CA GLU A 54 7.98 20.50 -2.82
C GLU A 54 6.45 20.58 -2.71
N LEU A 55 5.81 19.60 -2.05
CA LEU A 55 4.37 19.62 -1.81
C LEU A 55 3.93 20.77 -0.89
N LEU A 56 4.83 21.33 -0.09
CA LEU A 56 4.55 22.51 0.74
C LEU A 56 4.12 23.71 -0.10
N TYR A 57 4.62 23.81 -1.32
CA TYR A 57 4.34 24.95 -2.24
C TYR A 57 3.11 24.72 -3.12
N VAL A 58 2.45 23.56 -3.03
CA VAL A 58 1.19 23.31 -3.73
C VAL A 58 0.05 24.01 -2.96
N PRO A 59 -0.66 24.96 -3.56
CA PRO A 59 -1.76 25.67 -2.91
C PRO A 59 -2.78 24.71 -2.29
N PHE A 60 -3.31 25.07 -1.14
CA PHE A 60 -4.27 24.31 -0.32
C PHE A 60 -3.71 22.97 0.22
N VAL A 61 -3.03 22.16 -0.62
CA VAL A 61 -2.46 20.88 -0.21
C VAL A 61 -1.30 21.08 0.78
N GLY A 62 -0.36 21.96 0.45
CA GLY A 62 0.78 22.28 1.32
C GLY A 62 0.32 22.85 2.66
N LEU A 63 -0.63 23.78 2.63
CA LEU A 63 -1.19 24.38 3.85
C LEU A 63 -1.93 23.36 4.71
N ALA A 64 -2.75 22.48 4.11
CA ALA A 64 -3.45 21.41 4.81
C ALA A 64 -2.48 20.42 5.45
N CYS A 65 -1.48 19.96 4.69
CA CYS A 65 -0.47 19.04 5.20
C CYS A 65 0.41 19.67 6.29
N TRP A 66 0.73 20.95 6.19
CA TRP A 66 1.43 21.70 7.23
C TRP A 66 0.58 21.84 8.49
N GLY A 67 -0.69 22.19 8.36
CA GLY A 67 -1.64 22.31 9.49
C GLY A 67 -1.91 20.97 10.18
N LEU A 68 -1.76 19.86 9.47
CA LEU A 68 -1.84 18.51 10.01
C LEU A 68 -0.50 17.99 10.55
N ASP A 69 0.53 18.82 10.70
CA ASP A 69 1.88 18.44 11.15
C ASP A 69 2.48 17.26 10.36
N MET A 70 2.25 17.19 9.05
CA MET A 70 2.87 16.16 8.22
C MET A 70 4.38 16.42 8.08
N PRO A 71 5.24 15.41 8.22
CA PRO A 71 6.69 15.58 8.08
C PRO A 71 7.09 15.76 6.60
N PHE A 72 7.75 16.88 6.29
CA PHE A 72 8.28 17.18 4.96
C PHE A 72 9.75 16.83 4.87
N MET A 73 10.13 16.05 3.83
CA MET A 73 11.48 15.58 3.58
C MET A 73 12.02 16.11 2.25
N ARG A 74 13.28 16.53 2.20
CA ARG A 74 13.92 17.02 0.96
C ARG A 74 14.35 15.89 0.03
N ARG A 75 14.64 14.69 0.58
CA ARG A 75 15.02 13.48 -0.18
C ARG A 75 16.12 13.75 -1.20
N HIS A 76 17.25 14.28 -0.74
CA HIS A 76 18.40 14.57 -1.57
C HIS A 76 18.90 13.35 -2.35
N SER A 77 19.28 13.53 -3.61
CA SER A 77 19.89 12.46 -4.41
C SER A 77 21.28 12.11 -3.85
N ARG A 78 21.74 10.88 -4.11
CA ARG A 78 23.07 10.43 -3.70
C ARG A 78 24.19 11.35 -4.25
N GLU A 79 24.05 11.79 -5.50
CA GLU A 79 25.00 12.69 -6.16
C GLU A 79 25.04 14.06 -5.48
N PHE A 80 23.86 14.60 -5.11
CA PHE A 80 23.78 15.83 -4.34
C PHE A 80 24.46 15.70 -2.99
N LEU A 81 24.24 14.60 -2.25
CA LEU A 81 24.85 14.35 -0.93
C LEU A 81 26.37 14.11 -0.99
N ILE A 82 26.89 13.62 -2.13
CA ILE A 82 28.34 13.53 -2.35
C ILE A 82 28.96 14.93 -2.49
N ARG A 83 28.26 15.83 -3.19
CA ARG A 83 28.71 17.21 -3.41
C ARG A 83 28.47 18.12 -2.20
N ASN A 84 27.51 17.79 -1.34
CA ASN A 84 27.09 18.56 -0.17
C ASN A 84 27.01 17.67 1.08
N PRO A 85 28.16 17.23 1.62
CA PRO A 85 28.17 16.26 2.74
C PRO A 85 27.46 16.76 3.99
N GLU A 86 27.42 18.08 4.21
CA GLU A 86 26.74 18.75 5.33
C GLU A 86 25.21 18.56 5.31
N ARG A 87 24.66 18.26 4.14
CA ARG A 87 23.21 18.03 3.96
C ARG A 87 22.74 16.60 4.25
N ARG A 88 23.65 15.70 4.61
CA ARG A 88 23.33 14.27 4.86
C ARG A 88 22.33 14.08 5.98
N ASN A 89 22.31 14.98 6.95
CA ASN A 89 21.45 14.89 8.12
C ASN A 89 20.16 15.73 7.97
N ASP A 90 19.99 16.50 6.90
CA ASP A 90 18.81 17.37 6.72
C ASP A 90 17.47 16.61 6.91
N ASP A 91 17.36 15.43 6.31
CA ASP A 91 16.13 14.59 6.43
C ASP A 91 15.98 14.00 7.82
N PHE A 92 17.08 13.59 8.46
CA PHE A 92 17.08 13.09 9.84
C PHE A 92 16.66 14.18 10.83
N ASP A 93 17.20 15.38 10.70
CA ASP A 93 16.85 16.52 11.56
C ASP A 93 15.38 16.94 11.36
N ALA A 94 14.90 16.94 10.11
CA ALA A 94 13.51 17.24 9.79
C ALA A 94 12.55 16.21 10.42
N ILE A 95 12.88 14.92 10.34
CA ILE A 95 12.10 13.84 10.96
C ILE A 95 12.12 13.97 12.48
N ASN A 96 13.29 14.16 13.10
CA ASN A 96 13.42 14.31 14.55
C ASN A 96 12.60 15.50 15.05
N LYS A 97 12.65 16.62 14.34
CA LYS A 97 11.87 17.83 14.70
C LYS A 97 10.35 17.55 14.61
N ALA A 98 9.90 16.87 13.56
CA ALA A 98 8.49 16.48 13.44
C ALA A 98 8.09 15.49 14.54
N CYS A 99 8.90 14.44 14.77
CA CYS A 99 8.65 13.40 15.76
C CYS A 99 8.63 13.93 17.20
N THR A 100 9.32 15.05 17.48
CA THR A 100 9.23 15.70 18.81
C THR A 100 7.80 16.09 19.16
N LYS A 101 7.01 16.54 18.18
CA LYS A 101 5.60 16.86 18.38
C LYS A 101 4.73 15.60 18.63
N PHE A 102 5.09 14.49 17.96
CA PHE A 102 4.31 13.25 18.06
C PHE A 102 4.40 12.56 19.43
N LYS A 103 5.37 12.95 20.26
CA LYS A 103 5.48 12.44 21.65
C LYS A 103 4.29 12.84 22.55
N TRP A 104 3.59 13.91 22.19
CA TRP A 104 2.51 14.46 23.01
C TRP A 104 1.14 13.83 22.79
N ALA A 105 0.96 13.14 21.66
CA ALA A 105 -0.29 12.47 21.33
C ALA A 105 -0.03 11.21 20.50
N PRO A 106 -0.78 10.13 20.71
CA PRO A 106 -0.71 8.94 19.90
C PRO A 106 -0.75 9.27 18.40
N THR A 107 0.18 8.72 17.66
CA THR A 107 0.39 9.06 16.25
C THR A 107 0.84 7.83 15.48
N THR A 108 0.33 7.66 14.27
CA THR A 108 0.82 6.65 13.33
C THR A 108 1.65 7.31 12.23
N LEU A 109 2.93 6.99 12.17
CA LEU A 109 3.81 7.46 11.12
C LEU A 109 3.80 6.47 9.94
N VAL A 110 3.39 6.92 8.76
CA VAL A 110 3.24 6.06 7.58
C VAL A 110 4.46 6.15 6.67
N ASN A 111 5.02 5.00 6.35
CA ASN A 111 6.10 4.86 5.39
C ASN A 111 5.72 3.90 4.26
N PHE A 112 5.65 4.40 3.04
CA PHE A 112 5.61 3.58 1.84
C PHE A 112 7.02 3.11 1.53
N VAL A 113 7.34 1.88 1.95
CA VAL A 113 8.71 1.36 2.05
C VAL A 113 9.42 1.23 0.70
N GLU A 114 8.67 1.11 -0.39
CA GLU A 114 9.21 1.10 -1.76
C GLU A 114 9.77 2.48 -2.19
N GLY A 115 9.32 3.55 -1.53
CA GLY A 115 9.75 4.91 -1.81
C GLY A 115 9.26 5.48 -3.14
N THR A 116 8.48 4.72 -3.89
CA THR A 116 7.80 5.13 -5.13
C THR A 116 6.61 4.20 -5.37
N ARG A 117 5.63 4.64 -6.15
CA ARG A 117 4.50 3.79 -6.56
C ARG A 117 4.99 2.71 -7.51
N ALA A 118 4.59 1.45 -7.23
CA ALA A 118 4.78 0.34 -8.13
C ALA A 118 3.76 0.46 -9.30
N ASN A 119 4.22 0.18 -10.50
CA ASN A 119 3.40 0.02 -11.70
C ASN A 119 4.04 -1.06 -12.58
N HIS A 120 3.31 -1.54 -13.57
CA HIS A 120 3.78 -2.61 -14.47
C HIS A 120 5.13 -2.31 -15.12
N GLU A 121 5.35 -1.08 -15.60
CA GLU A 121 6.60 -0.67 -16.24
C GLU A 121 7.79 -0.75 -15.25
N LYS A 122 7.62 -0.24 -14.05
CA LYS A 122 8.67 -0.29 -13.01
C LYS A 122 8.93 -1.70 -12.54
N LEU A 123 7.90 -2.53 -12.35
CA LEU A 123 8.07 -3.94 -11.97
C LEU A 123 8.80 -4.72 -13.04
N ALA A 124 8.48 -4.51 -14.32
CA ALA A 124 9.14 -5.16 -15.45
C ALA A 124 10.62 -4.76 -15.60
N THR A 125 10.98 -3.51 -15.26
CA THR A 125 12.35 -2.99 -15.40
C THR A 125 13.18 -3.09 -14.11
N ALA A 126 12.53 -3.21 -12.94
CA ALA A 126 13.20 -3.29 -11.65
C ALA A 126 13.88 -4.65 -11.46
N LYS A 127 15.14 -4.63 -11.00
CA LYS A 127 15.83 -5.84 -10.50
C LYS A 127 15.33 -6.16 -9.09
N THR A 128 14.07 -6.61 -8.99
CA THR A 128 13.44 -7.03 -7.74
C THR A 128 13.29 -8.54 -7.69
N PRO A 129 13.42 -9.20 -6.52
CA PRO A 129 13.15 -10.62 -6.37
C PRO A 129 11.65 -10.92 -6.17
N TYR A 130 10.80 -9.89 -6.12
CA TYR A 130 9.37 -9.97 -5.87
C TYR A 130 8.59 -9.87 -7.18
N ARG A 131 7.44 -10.52 -7.24
CA ARG A 131 6.54 -10.53 -8.40
C ARG A 131 5.66 -9.28 -8.47
N HIS A 132 5.13 -8.88 -7.31
CA HIS A 132 4.13 -7.81 -7.20
C HIS A 132 4.67 -6.54 -6.53
N LEU A 133 5.90 -6.57 -6.00
CA LEU A 133 6.46 -5.51 -5.17
C LEU A 133 7.80 -5.00 -5.71
N LEU A 134 8.05 -3.73 -5.51
CA LEU A 134 9.38 -3.17 -5.64
C LEU A 134 10.21 -3.51 -4.39
N LYS A 135 11.53 -3.45 -4.54
CA LYS A 135 12.45 -3.75 -3.43
C LYS A 135 12.27 -2.73 -2.29
N PRO A 136 12.13 -3.18 -1.03
CA PRO A 136 11.96 -2.28 0.11
C PRO A 136 13.21 -1.46 0.39
N LYS A 137 13.03 -0.18 0.71
CA LYS A 137 14.09 0.76 1.08
C LYS A 137 14.09 0.94 2.60
N THR A 138 15.14 0.45 3.24
CA THR A 138 15.28 0.49 4.71
C THR A 138 15.43 1.89 5.29
N GLY A 139 15.93 2.86 4.52
CA GLY A 139 16.28 4.19 5.03
C GLY A 139 15.15 4.92 5.75
N GLY A 140 13.96 5.00 5.12
CA GLY A 140 12.81 5.70 5.72
C GLY A 140 12.31 5.03 7.00
N VAL A 141 12.28 3.70 7.03
CA VAL A 141 11.90 2.92 8.23
C VAL A 141 12.94 3.11 9.33
N ALA A 142 14.23 3.00 9.00
CA ALA A 142 15.33 3.18 9.95
C ALA A 142 15.35 4.59 10.57
N PHE A 143 15.10 5.63 9.78
CA PHE A 143 14.94 6.99 10.30
C PHE A 143 13.77 7.13 11.26
N ALA A 144 12.62 6.57 10.92
CA ALA A 144 11.44 6.60 11.78
C ALA A 144 11.67 5.86 13.10
N LEU A 145 12.30 4.67 13.04
CA LEU A 145 12.67 3.89 14.23
C LEU A 145 13.70 4.63 15.09
N SER A 146 14.69 5.29 14.49
CA SER A 146 15.66 6.07 15.24
C SER A 146 15.05 7.27 15.96
N ALA A 147 14.06 7.92 15.33
CA ALA A 147 13.41 9.12 15.89
C ALA A 147 12.30 8.81 16.91
N MET A 148 11.56 7.74 16.70
CA MET A 148 10.36 7.39 17.48
C MET A 148 10.46 6.04 18.21
N GLY A 149 11.45 5.20 17.91
CA GLY A 149 11.55 3.84 18.45
C GLY A 149 11.22 3.72 19.95
N PRO A 150 11.74 4.60 20.82
CA PRO A 150 11.48 4.53 22.26
C PRO A 150 10.02 4.73 22.69
N ILE A 151 9.18 5.26 21.81
CA ILE A 151 7.75 5.51 22.10
C ILE A 151 6.81 4.67 21.24
N LEU A 152 7.32 3.91 20.26
CA LEU A 152 6.50 3.04 19.43
C LEU A 152 6.07 1.79 20.18
N ASP A 153 4.79 1.48 20.10
CA ASP A 153 4.20 0.25 20.63
C ASP A 153 4.33 -0.92 19.62
N GLY A 154 4.46 -0.60 18.33
CA GLY A 154 4.61 -1.63 17.29
C GLY A 154 4.80 -1.09 15.89
N ILE A 155 5.06 -2.02 14.98
CA ILE A 155 5.08 -1.77 13.53
C ILE A 155 3.84 -2.41 12.91
N VAL A 156 3.02 -1.61 12.25
CA VAL A 156 1.84 -2.08 11.52
C VAL A 156 2.23 -2.29 10.06
N ASP A 157 2.30 -3.54 9.64
CA ASP A 157 2.57 -3.91 8.24
C ASP A 157 1.25 -4.06 7.48
N VAL A 158 1.03 -3.17 6.50
CA VAL A 158 -0.18 -3.16 5.67
C VAL A 158 0.14 -3.60 4.26
N THR A 159 -0.61 -4.58 3.75
CA THR A 159 -0.61 -4.99 2.35
C THR A 159 -1.87 -4.47 1.67
N LEU A 160 -1.70 -3.75 0.56
CA LEU A 160 -2.77 -3.25 -0.28
C LEU A 160 -2.77 -3.96 -1.62
N ALA A 161 -3.97 -4.30 -2.14
CA ALA A 161 -4.16 -4.73 -3.51
C ALA A 161 -5.49 -4.21 -4.08
N TYR A 162 -5.49 -4.01 -5.39
CA TYR A 162 -6.65 -3.65 -6.21
C TYR A 162 -6.80 -4.67 -7.34
N PRO A 163 -7.29 -5.88 -7.07
CA PRO A 163 -7.26 -6.98 -8.03
C PRO A 163 -7.89 -6.62 -9.38
N GLU A 164 -9.08 -6.05 -9.35
CA GLU A 164 -9.83 -5.66 -10.54
C GLU A 164 -9.52 -4.24 -11.08
N ASN A 165 -8.71 -3.44 -10.37
CA ASN A 165 -8.39 -2.05 -10.73
C ASN A 165 -6.88 -1.77 -10.76
N GLN A 166 -6.09 -2.67 -11.37
CA GLN A 166 -4.62 -2.62 -11.30
C GLN A 166 -4.01 -1.46 -12.10
N THR A 167 -4.66 -1.01 -13.17
CA THR A 167 -4.09 -0.02 -14.11
C THR A 167 -4.18 1.40 -13.57
N SER A 168 -5.34 1.82 -13.08
CA SER A 168 -5.60 3.21 -12.69
C SER A 168 -6.45 3.31 -11.41
N PRO A 169 -6.02 2.73 -10.27
CA PRO A 169 -6.85 2.64 -9.06
C PRO A 169 -7.38 3.99 -8.57
N PHE A 170 -6.59 5.05 -8.67
CA PHE A 170 -6.99 6.39 -8.23
C PHE A 170 -8.10 7.00 -9.11
N GLU A 171 -7.97 6.88 -10.43
CA GLU A 171 -8.99 7.37 -11.35
C GLU A 171 -10.28 6.57 -11.21
N ASP A 172 -10.17 5.26 -11.07
CA ASP A 172 -11.33 4.38 -10.87
C ASP A 172 -12.05 4.69 -9.57
N MET A 173 -11.31 4.99 -8.50
CA MET A 173 -11.88 5.46 -7.25
C MET A 173 -12.65 6.77 -7.43
N LEU A 174 -12.07 7.76 -8.13
CA LEU A 174 -12.72 9.07 -8.37
C LEU A 174 -13.95 8.96 -9.28
N LYS A 175 -13.92 8.04 -10.25
CA LYS A 175 -15.03 7.79 -11.19
C LYS A 175 -16.10 6.85 -10.62
N GLY A 176 -15.94 6.35 -9.39
CA GLY A 176 -16.84 5.37 -8.78
C GLY A 176 -16.78 3.98 -9.43
N LYS A 177 -15.67 3.64 -10.10
CA LYS A 177 -15.44 2.37 -10.79
C LYS A 177 -14.53 1.42 -10.02
N MET A 178 -14.13 1.77 -8.80
CA MET A 178 -13.39 0.88 -7.91
C MET A 178 -14.30 -0.29 -7.52
N LYS A 179 -13.87 -1.52 -7.76
CA LYS A 179 -14.67 -2.71 -7.53
C LYS A 179 -14.24 -3.45 -6.28
N LYS A 180 -12.95 -3.78 -6.16
CA LYS A 180 -12.43 -4.58 -5.05
C LYS A 180 -11.18 -3.96 -4.44
N VAL A 181 -11.15 -3.90 -3.11
CA VAL A 181 -10.01 -3.44 -2.32
C VAL A 181 -9.67 -4.49 -1.28
N VAL A 182 -8.46 -5.02 -1.36
CA VAL A 182 -7.94 -5.99 -0.40
C VAL A 182 -6.91 -5.33 0.48
N VAL A 183 -7.10 -5.43 1.80
CA VAL A 183 -6.20 -4.87 2.81
C VAL A 183 -5.90 -5.92 3.86
N ARG A 184 -4.63 -6.26 4.04
CA ARG A 184 -4.18 -7.13 5.13
C ARG A 184 -3.31 -6.34 6.09
N ILE A 185 -3.62 -6.44 7.38
CA ILE A 185 -2.97 -5.69 8.45
C ILE A 185 -2.33 -6.68 9.42
N LYS A 186 -1.01 -6.55 9.64
CA LYS A 186 -0.26 -7.34 10.63
C LYS A 186 0.41 -6.40 11.61
N LEU A 187 0.27 -6.66 12.91
CA LEU A 187 1.03 -5.98 13.96
C LEU A 187 2.31 -6.77 14.28
N HIS A 188 3.46 -6.12 14.19
CA HIS A 188 4.74 -6.62 14.64
C HIS A 188 5.12 -5.92 15.95
N PRO A 189 5.45 -6.66 17.01
CA PRO A 189 5.92 -6.08 18.27
C PRO A 189 7.29 -5.40 18.09
N MET A 190 7.63 -4.51 19.00
CA MET A 190 8.94 -3.87 19.06
C MET A 190 9.96 -4.83 19.68
N ASP A 191 10.40 -5.83 18.92
CA ASP A 191 11.37 -6.84 19.31
C ASP A 191 12.84 -6.46 18.94
N GLU A 192 13.78 -7.35 19.16
CA GLU A 192 15.21 -7.18 18.86
C GLU A 192 15.54 -7.00 17.37
N ASN A 193 14.63 -7.36 16.46
CA ASN A 193 14.81 -7.19 15.02
C ASN A 193 14.53 -5.76 14.57
N VAL A 194 13.70 -5.03 15.30
CA VAL A 194 13.24 -3.69 14.93
C VAL A 194 13.64 -2.61 15.94
N ASN A 195 14.04 -3.00 17.15
CA ASN A 195 14.51 -2.09 18.19
C ASN A 195 16.03 -2.14 18.31
N GLY A 196 16.73 -1.09 17.83
CA GLY A 196 18.18 -0.99 17.88
C GLY A 196 18.72 0.20 17.10
N ASN A 197 20.03 0.41 17.17
CA ASN A 197 20.69 1.52 16.49
C ASN A 197 21.14 1.14 15.08
N TYR A 198 20.31 1.45 14.09
CA TYR A 198 20.55 1.13 12.69
C TYR A 198 21.82 1.78 12.12
N PHE A 199 22.19 2.96 12.60
CA PHE A 199 23.28 3.75 12.03
C PHE A 199 24.66 3.36 12.59
N GLU A 200 24.71 2.90 13.83
CA GLU A 200 25.95 2.60 14.55
C GLU A 200 26.20 1.08 14.68
N ASP A 201 25.15 0.28 14.86
CA ASP A 201 25.26 -1.18 15.02
C ASP A 201 25.11 -1.93 13.69
N LYS A 202 26.24 -2.42 13.14
CA LYS A 202 26.28 -3.20 11.91
C LYS A 202 25.56 -4.55 12.03
N ALA A 203 25.51 -5.14 13.23
CA ALA A 203 24.84 -6.42 13.45
C ALA A 203 23.32 -6.22 13.44
N PHE A 204 22.83 -5.21 14.17
CA PHE A 204 21.44 -4.80 14.11
C PHE A 204 21.02 -4.43 12.67
N LYS A 205 21.80 -3.64 11.96
CA LYS A 205 21.52 -3.28 10.58
C LYS A 205 21.29 -4.51 9.68
N ARG A 206 22.13 -5.55 9.81
CA ARG A 206 21.96 -6.80 9.05
C ARG A 206 20.67 -7.55 9.45
N ARG A 207 20.38 -7.68 10.76
CA ARG A 207 19.14 -8.30 11.24
C ARG A 207 17.91 -7.57 10.71
N PHE A 208 17.89 -6.25 10.83
CA PHE A 208 16.82 -5.41 10.35
C PHE A 208 16.58 -5.55 8.83
N HIS A 209 17.65 -5.56 8.02
CA HIS A 209 17.54 -5.81 6.58
C HIS A 209 16.95 -7.19 6.29
N SER A 210 17.38 -8.23 7.01
CA SER A 210 16.86 -9.59 6.85
C SER A 210 15.37 -9.65 7.22
N TRP A 211 15.01 -9.07 8.36
CA TRP A 211 13.63 -8.99 8.82
C TRP A 211 12.72 -8.30 7.80
N LEU A 212 13.10 -7.11 7.32
CA LEU A 212 12.32 -6.36 6.35
C LEU A 212 12.16 -7.10 5.01
N ASN A 213 13.23 -7.74 4.51
CA ASN A 213 13.15 -8.53 3.29
C ASN A 213 12.26 -9.78 3.46
N ASN A 214 12.27 -10.44 4.62
CA ASN A 214 11.39 -11.55 4.91
C ASN A 214 9.93 -11.11 4.99
N THR A 215 9.65 -10.01 5.67
CA THR A 215 8.30 -9.39 5.70
C THR A 215 7.81 -9.09 4.28
N TRP A 216 8.67 -8.55 3.43
CA TRP A 216 8.33 -8.24 2.03
C TRP A 216 8.09 -9.51 1.20
N LYS A 217 8.85 -10.57 1.44
CA LYS A 217 8.66 -11.88 0.79
C LYS A 217 7.32 -12.53 1.19
N GLU A 218 6.94 -12.44 2.45
CA GLU A 218 5.62 -12.92 2.92
C GLU A 218 4.47 -12.11 2.31
N LYS A 219 4.64 -10.79 2.20
CA LYS A 219 3.70 -9.89 1.55
C LYS A 219 3.52 -10.24 0.06
N ASP A 220 4.60 -10.48 -0.66
CA ASP A 220 4.58 -10.86 -2.07
C ASP A 220 3.85 -12.19 -2.30
N LYS A 221 4.13 -13.20 -1.45
CA LYS A 221 3.40 -14.48 -1.48
C LYS A 221 1.89 -14.32 -1.21
N TYR A 222 1.52 -13.42 -0.31
CA TYR A 222 0.11 -13.14 -0.06
C TYR A 222 -0.54 -12.49 -1.28
N LEU A 223 0.13 -11.57 -1.92
CA LEU A 223 -0.33 -10.95 -3.16
C LEU A 223 -0.48 -11.97 -4.30
N ASP A 224 0.39 -12.99 -4.39
CA ASP A 224 0.22 -14.10 -5.33
C ASP A 224 -1.15 -14.78 -5.12
N THR A 225 -1.57 -15.02 -3.87
CA THR A 225 -2.88 -15.63 -3.58
C THR A 225 -4.04 -14.71 -3.94
N VAL A 226 -3.92 -13.41 -3.63
CA VAL A 226 -4.96 -12.42 -3.93
C VAL A 226 -5.21 -12.30 -5.44
N TYR A 227 -4.16 -12.20 -6.23
CA TYR A 227 -4.27 -12.05 -7.69
C TYR A 227 -4.59 -13.37 -8.40
N ALA A 228 -4.27 -14.53 -7.81
CA ALA A 228 -4.65 -15.83 -8.37
C ALA A 228 -6.15 -16.12 -8.19
N LEU A 229 -6.73 -15.77 -7.04
CA LEU A 229 -8.18 -15.92 -6.78
C LEU A 229 -9.00 -15.07 -7.75
N ASP A 230 -8.58 -13.83 -8.00
CA ASP A 230 -9.26 -12.93 -8.92
C ASP A 230 -9.27 -13.45 -10.37
N THR A 231 -8.23 -14.16 -10.79
CA THR A 231 -8.18 -14.77 -12.13
C THR A 231 -9.12 -15.96 -12.27
N VAL A 232 -9.38 -16.72 -11.21
CA VAL A 232 -10.32 -17.85 -11.20
C VAL A 232 -11.75 -17.33 -11.28
N ASP A 233 -12.10 -16.34 -10.46
CA ASP A 233 -13.44 -15.75 -10.45
C ASP A 233 -13.81 -15.12 -11.82
N THR A 234 -12.83 -14.57 -12.53
CA THR A 234 -13.05 -14.01 -13.88
C THR A 234 -13.22 -15.08 -14.96
N VAL A 235 -12.54 -16.21 -14.85
CA VAL A 235 -12.69 -17.34 -15.79
C VAL A 235 -14.05 -18.00 -15.62
N ASP A 236 -14.48 -18.27 -14.39
CA ASP A 236 -15.78 -18.86 -14.10
C ASP A 236 -16.94 -17.95 -14.56
N ALA A 237 -16.77 -16.62 -14.48
CA ALA A 237 -17.76 -15.67 -14.99
C ALA A 237 -17.84 -15.65 -16.53
N VAL A 238 -16.71 -15.81 -17.24
CA VAL A 238 -16.67 -15.89 -18.71
C VAL A 238 -17.29 -17.19 -19.18
N ASP A 239 -16.94 -18.32 -18.55
CA ASP A 239 -17.50 -19.62 -18.88
C ASP A 239 -19.03 -19.67 -18.64
N ALA A 240 -19.53 -18.96 -17.62
CA ALA A 240 -20.95 -18.85 -17.38
C ALA A 240 -21.68 -18.01 -18.47
N VAL A 241 -21.07 -16.96 -18.99
CA VAL A 241 -21.62 -16.14 -20.07
C VAL A 241 -21.65 -16.93 -21.39
N ASP A 242 -20.55 -17.64 -21.72
CA ASP A 242 -20.47 -18.48 -22.91
C ASP A 242 -21.49 -19.63 -22.87
N ALA A 243 -21.79 -20.18 -21.68
CA ALA A 243 -22.81 -21.19 -21.49
C ALA A 243 -24.24 -20.66 -21.74
N VAL A 244 -24.52 -19.41 -21.36
CA VAL A 244 -25.82 -18.76 -21.62
C VAL A 244 -25.99 -18.46 -23.11
N ASP A 245 -24.97 -17.95 -23.78
CA ASP A 245 -25.02 -17.68 -25.23
C ASP A 245 -25.20 -18.97 -26.07
N THR A 246 -24.64 -20.12 -25.62
CA THR A 246 -24.84 -21.41 -26.27
C THR A 246 -26.28 -21.97 -26.11
N VAL A 247 -26.93 -21.73 -24.96
CA VAL A 247 -28.32 -22.13 -24.72
C VAL A 247 -29.27 -21.32 -25.60
N ASP A 248 -29.09 -20.01 -25.69
CA ASP A 248 -29.94 -19.15 -26.55
C ASP A 248 -29.77 -19.50 -28.05
N THR A 249 -28.58 -19.94 -28.49
CA THR A 249 -28.33 -20.38 -29.88
C THR A 249 -29.02 -21.71 -30.19
N ILE A 250 -29.13 -22.64 -29.24
CA ILE A 250 -29.80 -23.94 -29.40
C ILE A 250 -31.33 -23.76 -29.47
N GLU A 251 -31.90 -22.88 -28.65
CA GLU A 251 -33.38 -22.60 -28.71
C GLU A 251 -33.78 -21.93 -30.04
N THR A 252 -32.91 -21.12 -30.64
CA THR A 252 -33.16 -20.47 -31.94
C THR A 252 -33.10 -21.46 -33.12
N ILE A 253 -32.28 -22.52 -33.03
CA ILE A 253 -32.18 -23.56 -34.08
C ILE A 253 -33.39 -24.50 -34.04
N ASP A 254 -33.86 -24.90 -32.86
CA ASP A 254 -35.06 -25.75 -32.71
C ASP A 254 -36.35 -25.03 -33.17
N GLY A 255 -36.39 -23.69 -33.05
CA GLY A 255 -37.52 -22.88 -33.53
C GLY A 255 -37.62 -22.79 -35.06
N LEU A 256 -36.55 -22.96 -35.80
CA LEU A 256 -36.52 -22.88 -37.26
C LEU A 256 -36.95 -24.19 -37.96
N ASP A 257 -36.70 -25.34 -37.35
CA ASP A 257 -37.13 -26.64 -37.91
C ASP A 257 -38.66 -26.90 -37.82
N THR A 258 -39.32 -26.23 -36.90
CA THR A 258 -40.79 -26.35 -36.74
C THR A 258 -41.58 -25.49 -37.74
N VAL A 259 -40.98 -24.45 -38.32
CA VAL A 259 -41.66 -23.60 -39.33
C VAL A 259 -41.60 -24.19 -40.73
N HIS A 260 -40.56 -24.97 -41.09
CA HIS A 260 -40.47 -25.61 -42.40
C HIS A 260 -41.37 -26.82 -42.60
N LYS A 261 -41.86 -27.49 -41.55
CA LYS A 261 -42.79 -28.62 -41.65
C LYS A 261 -44.25 -28.25 -41.81
N LYS A 262 -44.64 -26.98 -41.75
CA LYS A 262 -46.04 -26.52 -41.94
C LYS A 262 -46.36 -25.93 -43.31
N GLN A 263 -45.39 -25.93 -44.28
CA GLN A 263 -45.63 -25.45 -45.64
C GLN A 263 -45.71 -26.57 -46.70
N GLU A 264 -45.64 -27.83 -46.32
CA GLU A 264 -45.82 -29.00 -47.23
C GLU A 264 -47.01 -29.90 -46.84
N GLN A 265 -48.15 -29.29 -46.44
CA GLN A 265 -49.43 -29.99 -46.39
C GLN A 265 -50.56 -29.15 -47.02
#